data_c00fd79935036f093b414a567d149c1c
#
_entry.id   c00fd79935036f093b414a567d149c1c
#
_cell.length_a   1.000
_cell.length_b   1.000
_cell.length_c   1.000
_cell.angle_alpha   90.00
_cell.angle_beta   90.00
_cell.angle_gamma   90.00
#
_symmetry.space_group_name_H-M   'P 1'
#
loop_
_entity.id
_entity.type
_entity.pdbx_description
1 polymer ?
#
loop_
_entity_poly.entity_id
_entity_poly.type
_entity_poly.pdbx_seq_one_letter_code
_entity_poly.pdbx_strand_id
1 'polypeptide(L)'
;MSDKTIDNAYLRLIEIGKALSAERNIDSLLKHILQEAKSLATADAGAIYLNLDKTSLKFAIVLKDTLSGSQQDHASGPMYLPDISLYNGDGSPNLDNIASSAAHSGETIVVGNAARIEELGFLGPKKFSKLLDYPTISLLTVPLKTVSDESLGVLQLLNATDSEGNFIAFSDGIIPLIEALASQASVAMENRALLDEQEAQKQQLERQVDVRTGELKDALTRLSEAHINLKEMNTFDAVTGIHNRQYFNESLEQEWRRAKRGGYEVSMLMLDIDHFKSVNDTYGHLAGDECLTAIAKEVDQMFNRPSDVVARYGGEEFVVVLPYISGDNALRLAEQLRKIIEGST
;
A
#
# COMPACT_ATOMS: atom_id res chain seq x y z
N MET A 1 -6.93 -42.88 33.39
CA MET A 1 -5.70 -42.04 33.41
C MET A 1 -5.55 -41.46 34.81
N SER A 2 -4.35 -41.46 35.41
CA SER A 2 -4.16 -40.85 36.74
C SER A 2 -4.18 -39.33 36.63
N ASP A 3 -4.61 -38.58 37.68
CA ASP A 3 -4.63 -37.10 37.71
C ASP A 3 -3.34 -36.43 37.22
N LYS A 4 -2.17 -37.03 37.55
CA LYS A 4 -0.85 -36.57 37.09
C LYS A 4 -0.66 -36.62 35.57
N THR A 5 -1.31 -37.57 34.88
CA THR A 5 -1.21 -37.71 33.42
C THR A 5 -2.04 -36.65 32.70
N ILE A 6 -3.17 -36.27 33.30
CA ILE A 6 -4.07 -35.22 32.78
C ILE A 6 -3.42 -33.85 32.94
N ASP A 7 -2.86 -33.55 34.12
CA ASP A 7 -2.13 -32.28 34.36
C ASP A 7 -0.97 -32.07 33.37
N ASN A 8 -0.23 -33.13 33.06
CA ASN A 8 0.87 -33.08 32.11
C ASN A 8 0.41 -32.82 30.66
N ALA A 9 -0.76 -33.34 30.27
CA ALA A 9 -1.35 -33.13 28.95
C ALA A 9 -1.84 -31.68 28.77
N TYR A 10 -2.45 -31.07 29.81
CA TYR A 10 -2.86 -29.67 29.76
C TYR A 10 -1.67 -28.69 29.70
N LEU A 11 -0.60 -28.94 30.47
CA LEU A 11 0.63 -28.15 30.40
C LEU A 11 1.22 -28.18 28.99
N ARG A 12 1.25 -29.39 28.40
CA ARG A 12 1.72 -29.58 27.02
C ARG A 12 0.86 -28.83 26.00
N LEU A 13 -0.46 -28.81 26.13
CA LEU A 13 -1.37 -28.02 25.28
C LEU A 13 -1.06 -26.52 25.35
N ILE A 14 -0.75 -25.99 26.53
CA ILE A 14 -0.38 -24.58 26.70
C ILE A 14 0.93 -24.26 25.96
N GLU A 15 1.94 -25.15 26.06
CA GLU A 15 3.21 -25.00 25.36
C GLU A 15 3.04 -25.06 23.84
N ILE A 16 2.24 -26.02 23.36
CA ILE A 16 1.88 -26.15 21.95
C ILE A 16 1.18 -24.85 21.46
N GLY A 17 0.21 -24.33 22.18
CA GLY A 17 -0.49 -23.10 21.82
C GLY A 17 0.44 -21.90 21.68
N LYS A 18 1.43 -21.77 22.56
CA LYS A 18 2.47 -20.75 22.45
C LYS A 18 3.35 -20.95 21.20
N ALA A 19 3.76 -22.17 20.93
CA ALA A 19 4.58 -22.50 19.76
C ALA A 19 3.81 -22.22 18.45
N LEU A 20 2.54 -22.64 18.36
CA LEU A 20 1.67 -22.40 17.21
C LEU A 20 1.46 -20.91 16.94
N SER A 21 1.26 -20.11 18.01
CA SER A 21 1.08 -18.65 17.87
C SER A 21 2.34 -17.92 17.43
N ALA A 22 3.53 -18.50 17.63
CA ALA A 22 4.81 -17.93 17.23
C ALA A 22 5.20 -18.28 15.79
N GLU A 23 4.56 -19.29 15.17
CA GLU A 23 4.91 -19.78 13.85
C GLU A 23 4.50 -18.77 12.75
N ARG A 24 5.44 -18.47 11.87
CA ARG A 24 5.24 -17.49 10.81
C ARG A 24 4.91 -18.09 9.45
N ASN A 25 5.20 -19.37 9.27
CA ASN A 25 4.95 -20.06 8.01
C ASN A 25 3.77 -21.02 8.18
N ILE A 26 2.79 -20.92 7.28
CA ILE A 26 1.57 -21.73 7.35
C ILE A 26 1.87 -23.23 7.21
N ASP A 27 2.81 -23.61 6.35
CA ASP A 27 3.15 -25.04 6.15
C ASP A 27 3.84 -25.60 7.40
N SER A 28 4.72 -24.84 8.03
CA SER A 28 5.34 -25.20 9.32
C SER A 28 4.30 -25.28 10.43
N LEU A 29 3.34 -24.34 10.45
CA LEU A 29 2.22 -24.34 11.40
C LEU A 29 1.40 -25.62 11.26
N LEU A 30 0.96 -25.97 10.06
CA LEU A 30 0.17 -27.17 9.78
C LEU A 30 0.94 -28.45 10.15
N LYS A 31 2.24 -28.49 9.84
CA LYS A 31 3.10 -29.61 10.21
C LYS A 31 3.20 -29.78 11.72
N HIS A 32 3.41 -28.71 12.45
CA HIS A 32 3.44 -28.70 13.92
C HIS A 32 2.13 -29.19 14.53
N ILE A 33 0.98 -28.64 14.06
CA ILE A 33 -0.34 -29.06 14.52
C ILE A 33 -0.50 -30.56 14.35
N LEU A 34 -0.20 -31.08 13.17
CA LEU A 34 -0.41 -32.49 12.85
C LEU A 34 0.55 -33.40 13.64
N GLN A 35 1.82 -33.00 13.82
CA GLN A 35 2.79 -33.73 14.62
C GLN A 35 2.36 -33.82 16.08
N GLU A 36 1.93 -32.73 16.68
CA GLU A 36 1.48 -32.71 18.07
C GLU A 36 0.18 -33.49 18.27
N ALA A 37 -0.78 -33.36 17.34
CA ALA A 37 -2.02 -34.11 17.37
C ALA A 37 -1.76 -35.64 17.31
N LYS A 38 -0.89 -36.10 16.40
CA LYS A 38 -0.46 -37.46 16.28
C LYS A 38 0.20 -37.96 17.57
N SER A 39 1.13 -37.17 18.11
CA SER A 39 1.86 -37.53 19.33
C SER A 39 0.97 -37.64 20.56
N LEU A 40 0.02 -36.71 20.73
CA LEU A 40 -0.94 -36.73 21.83
C LEU A 40 -1.91 -37.92 21.75
N ALA A 41 -2.38 -38.24 20.54
CA ALA A 41 -3.30 -39.33 20.31
C ALA A 41 -2.65 -40.71 20.08
N THR A 42 -1.31 -40.80 20.09
CA THR A 42 -0.56 -41.96 19.65
C THR A 42 -1.04 -42.53 18.32
N ALA A 43 -1.34 -41.64 17.38
CA ALA A 43 -1.85 -41.98 16.07
C ALA A 43 -0.71 -42.29 15.08
N ASP A 44 -0.83 -43.40 14.32
CA ASP A 44 0.16 -43.80 13.31
C ASP A 44 0.19 -42.88 12.12
N ALA A 45 -0.97 -42.36 11.69
CA ALA A 45 -1.08 -41.39 10.59
C ALA A 45 -2.04 -40.27 10.92
N GLY A 46 -1.92 -39.17 10.13
CA GLY A 46 -2.84 -38.04 10.20
C GLY A 46 -2.78 -37.17 8.97
N ALA A 47 -3.81 -36.40 8.78
CA ALA A 47 -3.95 -35.45 7.69
C ALA A 47 -4.67 -34.16 8.16
N ILE A 48 -4.32 -33.04 7.57
CA ILE A 48 -5.09 -31.80 7.67
C ILE A 48 -5.62 -31.47 6.28
N TYR A 49 -6.89 -31.15 6.22
CA TYR A 49 -7.59 -30.67 5.05
C TYR A 49 -7.99 -29.22 5.30
N LEU A 50 -7.83 -28.35 4.29
CA LEU A 50 -8.23 -26.94 4.36
C LEU A 50 -9.45 -26.68 3.46
N ASN A 51 -10.37 -25.89 3.97
CA ASN A 51 -11.53 -25.38 3.25
C ASN A 51 -11.20 -24.01 2.67
N LEU A 52 -10.55 -23.95 1.50
CA LEU A 52 -10.06 -22.70 0.91
C LEU A 52 -11.11 -22.00 0.04
N ASP A 53 -12.04 -22.76 -0.56
CA ASP A 53 -13.00 -22.26 -1.56
C ASP A 53 -14.47 -22.47 -1.16
N LYS A 54 -14.72 -22.95 0.06
CA LYS A 54 -16.06 -23.29 0.60
C LYS A 54 -16.81 -24.36 -0.19
N THR A 55 -16.16 -25.00 -1.14
CA THR A 55 -16.76 -26.06 -2.00
C THR A 55 -16.08 -27.40 -1.83
N SER A 56 -14.81 -27.39 -1.44
CA SER A 56 -13.99 -28.59 -1.30
C SER A 56 -13.00 -28.52 -0.15
N LEU A 57 -12.66 -29.66 0.41
CA LEU A 57 -11.55 -29.85 1.34
C LEU A 57 -10.30 -30.29 0.55
N LYS A 58 -9.27 -29.49 0.58
CA LYS A 58 -7.98 -29.76 -0.06
C LYS A 58 -6.98 -30.32 0.93
N PHE A 59 -6.24 -31.33 0.53
CA PHE A 59 -5.14 -31.85 1.35
C PHE A 59 -4.07 -30.77 1.53
N ALA A 60 -3.80 -30.41 2.78
CA ALA A 60 -2.72 -29.50 3.12
C ALA A 60 -1.47 -30.23 3.54
N ILE A 61 -1.60 -31.27 4.40
CA ILE A 61 -0.48 -32.07 4.88
C ILE A 61 -0.94 -33.47 5.30
N VAL A 62 -0.08 -34.48 5.08
CA VAL A 62 -0.26 -35.85 5.52
C VAL A 62 1.04 -36.34 6.18
N LEU A 63 0.94 -36.98 7.35
CA LEU A 63 2.07 -37.60 8.04
C LEU A 63 1.72 -39.06 8.36
N LYS A 64 2.70 -39.98 8.21
CA LYS A 64 2.54 -41.40 8.47
C LYS A 64 3.87 -42.00 9.04
N ASP A 65 3.80 -42.81 10.11
CA ASP A 65 4.95 -43.35 10.80
C ASP A 65 5.33 -44.76 10.30
N THR A 66 4.37 -45.65 9.98
CA THR A 66 4.60 -47.04 9.53
C THR A 66 5.42 -47.17 8.24
N LEU A 67 5.65 -46.09 7.49
CA LEU A 67 6.58 -46.05 6.36
C LEU A 67 8.01 -45.72 6.77
N SER A 68 8.30 -45.50 8.06
CA SER A 68 9.60 -45.10 8.58
C SER A 68 10.59 -46.30 8.79
N GLY A 69 10.34 -47.43 8.17
CA GLY A 69 11.33 -48.51 7.99
C GLY A 69 12.39 -48.17 6.94
N SER A 70 13.25 -47.18 7.19
CA SER A 70 14.34 -46.63 6.37
C SER A 70 13.98 -45.43 5.50
N GLN A 71 14.58 -44.32 5.96
CA GLN A 71 14.70 -43.03 5.28
C GLN A 71 13.61 -41.97 5.54
N GLN A 72 14.09 -41.05 6.34
CA GLN A 72 13.70 -39.64 6.47
C GLN A 72 13.05 -39.02 5.24
N ASP A 73 12.00 -38.22 5.54
CA ASP A 73 11.66 -37.02 4.82
C ASP A 73 11.84 -37.05 3.30
N HIS A 74 10.92 -37.68 2.62
CA HIS A 74 10.50 -37.20 1.31
C HIS A 74 9.21 -37.93 0.95
N ALA A 75 8.11 -37.23 1.03
CA ALA A 75 7.04 -37.47 0.10
C ALA A 75 7.70 -37.42 -1.29
N SER A 76 7.85 -38.57 -1.93
CA SER A 76 8.31 -38.67 -3.30
C SER A 76 7.29 -38.03 -4.23
N GLY A 77 7.48 -36.78 -4.55
CA GLY A 77 6.61 -35.97 -5.38
C GLY A 77 5.31 -35.51 -4.68
N PRO A 78 4.62 -34.53 -5.21
CA PRO A 78 3.30 -34.15 -4.71
C PRO A 78 2.36 -35.35 -4.88
N MET A 79 2.02 -36.03 -3.78
CA MET A 79 0.98 -37.05 -3.77
C MET A 79 -0.32 -36.34 -4.09
N TYR A 80 -0.76 -36.45 -5.34
CA TYR A 80 -1.98 -35.80 -5.82
C TYR A 80 -3.18 -36.59 -5.26
N LEU A 81 -3.54 -36.27 -4.01
CA LEU A 81 -4.76 -36.79 -3.42
C LEU A 81 -5.93 -35.93 -3.93
N PRO A 82 -7.01 -36.55 -4.41
CA PRO A 82 -8.14 -35.81 -4.94
C PRO A 82 -8.82 -34.99 -3.83
N ASP A 83 -9.23 -33.77 -4.16
CA ASP A 83 -10.01 -32.93 -3.28
C ASP A 83 -11.30 -33.65 -2.85
N ILE A 84 -11.73 -33.42 -1.62
CA ILE A 84 -13.01 -33.93 -1.11
C ILE A 84 -14.07 -32.85 -1.32
N SER A 85 -15.03 -33.11 -2.20
CA SER A 85 -16.14 -32.19 -2.39
C SER A 85 -17.00 -32.12 -1.14
N LEU A 86 -17.33 -30.90 -0.71
CA LEU A 86 -18.24 -30.62 0.41
C LEU A 86 -19.71 -30.82 0.00
N TYR A 87 -20.00 -30.76 -1.28
CA TYR A 87 -21.37 -30.85 -1.81
C TYR A 87 -21.45 -31.94 -2.89
N ASN A 88 -22.61 -32.55 -2.98
CA ASN A 88 -22.98 -33.48 -4.07
C ASN A 88 -23.30 -32.70 -5.36
N GLY A 89 -23.45 -33.42 -6.47
CA GLY A 89 -23.77 -32.80 -7.74
C GLY A 89 -25.13 -32.10 -7.83
N ASP A 90 -26.02 -32.37 -6.88
CA ASP A 90 -27.33 -31.73 -6.69
C ASP A 90 -27.30 -30.53 -5.75
N GLY A 91 -26.12 -30.19 -5.19
CA GLY A 91 -25.93 -29.09 -4.23
C GLY A 91 -26.23 -29.47 -2.77
N SER A 92 -26.64 -30.70 -2.48
CA SER A 92 -26.79 -31.19 -1.10
C SER A 92 -25.45 -31.42 -0.42
N PRO A 93 -25.36 -31.30 0.93
CA PRO A 93 -24.13 -31.63 1.66
C PRO A 93 -23.66 -33.05 1.41
N ASN A 94 -22.35 -33.23 1.15
CA ASN A 94 -21.75 -34.56 1.00
C ASN A 94 -21.47 -35.15 2.38
N LEU A 95 -22.39 -35.90 2.92
CA LEU A 95 -22.27 -36.55 4.21
C LEU A 95 -21.70 -37.99 4.11
N ASP A 96 -21.45 -38.50 2.91
CA ASP A 96 -20.89 -39.84 2.69
C ASP A 96 -19.38 -39.91 2.98
N ASN A 97 -18.73 -38.76 3.10
CA ASN A 97 -17.32 -38.64 3.47
C ASN A 97 -17.20 -38.08 4.89
N ILE A 98 -16.45 -38.78 5.76
CA ILE A 98 -16.28 -38.42 7.17
C ILE A 98 -15.71 -36.99 7.34
N ALA A 99 -14.71 -36.61 6.55
CA ALA A 99 -14.12 -35.27 6.65
C ALA A 99 -15.12 -34.19 6.23
N SER A 100 -15.86 -34.42 5.14
CA SER A 100 -16.92 -33.51 4.69
C SER A 100 -18.07 -33.43 5.73
N SER A 101 -18.47 -34.58 6.28
CA SER A 101 -19.50 -34.65 7.33
C SER A 101 -19.08 -33.88 8.60
N ALA A 102 -17.84 -34.04 9.06
CA ALA A 102 -17.30 -33.28 10.19
C ALA A 102 -17.22 -31.76 9.90
N ALA A 103 -16.84 -31.39 8.67
CA ALA A 103 -16.78 -29.99 8.25
C ALA A 103 -18.16 -29.32 8.22
N HIS A 104 -19.23 -30.05 7.86
CA HIS A 104 -20.59 -29.55 7.82
C HIS A 104 -21.27 -29.54 9.19
N SER A 105 -21.13 -30.65 9.96
CA SER A 105 -21.77 -30.74 11.28
C SER A 105 -21.08 -29.88 12.34
N GLY A 106 -19.78 -29.60 12.15
CA GLY A 106 -18.96 -28.98 13.18
C GLY A 106 -18.73 -29.87 14.40
N GLU A 107 -19.00 -31.17 14.30
CA GLU A 107 -18.88 -32.14 15.39
C GLU A 107 -17.72 -33.12 15.15
N THR A 108 -17.09 -33.56 16.22
CA THR A 108 -16.05 -34.57 16.20
C THR A 108 -16.65 -35.95 15.87
N ILE A 109 -16.07 -36.64 14.89
CA ILE A 109 -16.50 -37.98 14.48
C ILE A 109 -15.40 -38.98 14.87
N VAL A 110 -15.79 -40.01 15.66
CA VAL A 110 -14.93 -41.07 16.12
C VAL A 110 -15.41 -42.42 15.61
N VAL A 111 -14.52 -43.16 14.96
CA VAL A 111 -14.78 -44.52 14.50
C VAL A 111 -13.76 -45.47 15.13
N GLY A 112 -14.20 -46.26 16.05
CA GLY A 112 -13.32 -47.19 16.79
C GLY A 112 -13.00 -48.51 16.07
N ASN A 113 -13.78 -48.88 15.04
CA ASN A 113 -13.54 -50.06 14.22
C ASN A 113 -13.98 -49.78 12.77
N ALA A 114 -13.01 -49.82 11.85
CA ALA A 114 -13.25 -49.56 10.42
C ALA A 114 -14.24 -50.54 9.76
N ALA A 115 -14.41 -51.77 10.29
CA ALA A 115 -15.45 -52.69 9.82
C ALA A 115 -16.87 -52.11 9.97
N ARG A 116 -17.09 -51.17 10.90
CA ARG A 116 -18.34 -50.50 11.14
C ARG A 116 -18.53 -49.19 10.34
N ILE A 117 -17.50 -48.75 9.64
CA ILE A 117 -17.58 -47.51 8.83
C ILE A 117 -18.70 -47.57 7.77
N GLU A 118 -18.86 -48.77 7.17
CA GLU A 118 -19.94 -49.01 6.20
C GLU A 118 -21.35 -49.03 6.81
N GLU A 119 -21.46 -49.56 8.03
CA GLU A 119 -22.69 -49.58 8.80
C GLU A 119 -23.14 -48.12 9.15
N LEU A 120 -22.17 -47.22 9.26
CA LEU A 120 -22.38 -45.80 9.52
C LEU A 120 -22.61 -44.97 8.22
N GLY A 121 -22.59 -45.64 7.05
CA GLY A 121 -22.89 -44.98 5.77
C GLY A 121 -21.71 -44.27 5.09
N PHE A 122 -20.49 -44.33 5.65
CA PHE A 122 -19.34 -43.65 5.11
C PHE A 122 -18.57 -44.48 4.06
N LEU A 123 -18.43 -43.97 2.85
CA LEU A 123 -17.73 -44.61 1.75
C LEU A 123 -16.28 -44.13 1.55
N GLY A 124 -15.97 -42.95 2.09
CA GLY A 124 -14.67 -42.27 1.90
C GLY A 124 -13.43 -43.03 2.38
N PRO A 125 -13.40 -43.60 3.62
CA PRO A 125 -12.24 -44.25 4.17
C PRO A 125 -11.73 -45.48 3.37
N LYS A 126 -12.62 -46.25 2.73
CA LYS A 126 -12.22 -47.34 1.84
C LYS A 126 -11.50 -46.91 0.59
N LYS A 127 -11.94 -45.77 0.00
CA LYS A 127 -11.27 -45.18 -1.17
C LYS A 127 -9.86 -44.74 -0.78
N PHE A 128 -9.72 -44.10 0.37
CA PHE A 128 -8.44 -43.63 0.89
C PHE A 128 -7.52 -44.79 1.25
N SER A 129 -8.01 -45.81 1.93
CA SER A 129 -7.28 -47.02 2.30
C SER A 129 -6.73 -47.74 1.06
N LYS A 130 -7.53 -47.84 -0.01
CA LYS A 130 -7.09 -48.46 -1.29
C LYS A 130 -6.08 -47.60 -2.03
N LEU A 131 -6.23 -46.28 -1.98
CA LEU A 131 -5.34 -45.34 -2.68
C LEU A 131 -3.94 -45.32 -2.09
N LEU A 132 -3.85 -45.44 -0.74
CA LEU A 132 -2.58 -45.37 0.01
C LEU A 132 -2.03 -46.72 0.43
N ASP A 133 -2.68 -47.83 0.10
CA ASP A 133 -2.38 -49.17 0.57
C ASP A 133 -2.17 -49.21 2.11
N TYR A 134 -3.10 -48.57 2.82
CA TYR A 134 -3.02 -48.31 4.25
C TYR A 134 -4.31 -48.72 4.97
N PRO A 135 -4.26 -49.81 5.81
CA PRO A 135 -5.44 -50.25 6.51
C PRO A 135 -5.87 -49.24 7.57
N THR A 136 -7.07 -48.75 7.47
CA THR A 136 -7.69 -47.88 8.49
C THR A 136 -8.47 -48.74 9.47
N ILE A 137 -8.03 -48.81 10.72
CA ILE A 137 -8.69 -49.53 11.80
C ILE A 137 -9.48 -48.63 12.71
N SER A 138 -8.94 -47.47 13.07
CA SER A 138 -9.63 -46.46 13.85
C SER A 138 -9.42 -45.08 13.28
N LEU A 139 -10.35 -44.17 13.53
CA LEU A 139 -10.34 -42.85 12.93
C LEU A 139 -10.93 -41.85 13.92
N LEU A 140 -10.29 -40.69 14.04
CA LEU A 140 -10.73 -39.50 14.77
C LEU A 140 -10.68 -38.32 13.84
N THR A 141 -11.81 -37.67 13.62
CA THR A 141 -11.94 -36.52 12.73
C THR A 141 -12.50 -35.34 13.52
N VAL A 142 -11.70 -34.26 13.60
CA VAL A 142 -12.04 -33.06 14.38
C VAL A 142 -12.09 -31.87 13.44
N PRO A 143 -13.22 -31.12 13.41
CA PRO A 143 -13.32 -29.92 12.60
C PRO A 143 -12.44 -28.79 13.15
N LEU A 144 -11.79 -28.05 12.24
CA LEU A 144 -11.08 -26.82 12.53
C LEU A 144 -12.03 -25.66 12.23
N LYS A 145 -12.43 -24.90 13.27
CA LYS A 145 -13.44 -23.85 13.14
C LYS A 145 -12.95 -22.53 13.68
N THR A 146 -13.39 -21.44 13.02
CA THR A 146 -13.21 -20.08 13.54
C THR A 146 -14.06 -19.86 14.80
N VAL A 147 -13.83 -18.74 15.48
CA VAL A 147 -14.68 -18.29 16.60
C VAL A 147 -16.13 -18.04 16.14
N SER A 148 -16.34 -17.73 14.87
CA SER A 148 -17.66 -17.55 14.26
C SER A 148 -18.31 -18.86 13.76
N ASP A 149 -17.75 -20.01 14.11
CA ASP A 149 -18.22 -21.36 13.72
C ASP A 149 -18.10 -21.68 12.23
N GLU A 150 -17.32 -20.90 11.47
CA GLU A 150 -17.00 -21.21 10.07
C GLU A 150 -15.93 -22.32 10.00
N SER A 151 -16.11 -23.30 9.11
CA SER A 151 -15.15 -24.39 8.91
C SER A 151 -13.91 -23.90 8.15
N LEU A 152 -12.75 -23.91 8.80
CA LEU A 152 -11.43 -23.69 8.19
C LEU A 152 -10.89 -24.97 7.53
N GLY A 153 -11.36 -26.12 8.00
CA GLY A 153 -10.88 -27.40 7.55
C GLY A 153 -11.17 -28.53 8.53
N VAL A 154 -10.40 -29.59 8.41
CA VAL A 154 -10.57 -30.80 9.24
C VAL A 154 -9.21 -31.40 9.58
N LEU A 155 -9.00 -31.74 10.85
CA LEU A 155 -7.92 -32.56 11.34
C LEU A 155 -8.38 -34.00 11.43
N GLN A 156 -7.70 -34.93 10.77
CA GLN A 156 -8.02 -36.34 10.76
C GLN A 156 -6.83 -37.16 11.27
N LEU A 157 -7.04 -38.00 12.27
CA LEU A 157 -6.07 -38.93 12.81
C LEU A 157 -6.52 -40.35 12.54
N LEU A 158 -5.57 -41.21 12.18
CA LEU A 158 -5.81 -42.60 11.81
C LEU A 158 -4.95 -43.54 12.68
N ASN A 159 -5.58 -44.65 13.07
CA ASN A 159 -4.95 -45.76 13.76
C ASN A 159 -4.21 -45.37 15.03
N ALA A 160 -4.95 -45.21 16.13
CA ALA A 160 -4.30 -45.14 17.45
C ALA A 160 -3.49 -46.43 17.71
N THR A 161 -2.34 -46.30 18.37
CA THR A 161 -1.45 -47.44 18.67
C THR A 161 -1.34 -47.65 20.17
N ASP A 162 -1.20 -48.94 20.58
CA ASP A 162 -0.83 -49.30 21.92
C ASP A 162 0.72 -49.33 22.10
N SER A 163 1.18 -49.71 23.28
CA SER A 163 2.63 -49.84 23.60
C SER A 163 3.35 -50.92 22.81
N GLU A 164 2.64 -51.86 22.20
CA GLU A 164 3.17 -52.92 21.38
C GLU A 164 3.12 -52.59 19.88
N GLY A 165 2.54 -51.46 19.52
CA GLY A 165 2.40 -51.01 18.14
C GLY A 165 1.14 -51.58 17.44
N ASN A 166 0.21 -52.20 18.15
CA ASN A 166 -1.04 -52.67 17.55
C ASN A 166 -2.02 -51.53 17.38
N PHE A 167 -2.76 -51.55 16.28
CA PHE A 167 -3.82 -50.54 16.05
C PHE A 167 -5.02 -50.79 16.93
N ILE A 168 -5.41 -49.77 17.68
CA ILE A 168 -6.53 -49.78 18.64
C ILE A 168 -7.50 -48.62 18.38
N ALA A 169 -8.65 -48.60 19.04
CA ALA A 169 -9.56 -47.46 19.03
C ALA A 169 -8.96 -46.28 19.80
N PHE A 170 -9.29 -45.05 19.37
CA PHE A 170 -9.00 -43.85 20.16
C PHE A 170 -9.74 -43.89 21.50
N SER A 171 -9.07 -43.57 22.59
CA SER A 171 -9.70 -43.53 23.90
C SER A 171 -10.55 -42.28 24.07
N ASP A 172 -11.69 -42.39 24.79
CA ASP A 172 -12.57 -41.23 25.04
C ASP A 172 -11.86 -40.09 25.77
N GLY A 173 -10.82 -40.38 26.55
CA GLY A 173 -10.06 -39.39 27.30
C GLY A 173 -9.12 -38.53 26.44
N ILE A 174 -8.81 -38.93 25.19
CA ILE A 174 -7.97 -38.15 24.28
C ILE A 174 -8.77 -37.17 23.44
N ILE A 175 -10.04 -37.45 23.20
CA ILE A 175 -10.88 -36.66 22.33
C ILE A 175 -10.94 -35.16 22.73
N PRO A 176 -11.21 -34.81 24.02
CA PRO A 176 -11.22 -33.41 24.44
C PRO A 176 -9.88 -32.70 24.29
N LEU A 177 -8.77 -33.44 24.39
CA LEU A 177 -7.41 -32.89 24.21
C LEU A 177 -7.13 -32.54 22.74
N ILE A 178 -7.57 -33.41 21.82
CA ILE A 178 -7.44 -33.13 20.37
C ILE A 178 -8.40 -32.01 19.93
N GLU A 179 -9.59 -31.96 20.48
CA GLU A 179 -10.54 -30.85 20.26
C GLU A 179 -9.95 -29.50 20.74
N ALA A 180 -9.34 -29.48 21.92
CA ALA A 180 -8.68 -28.30 22.45
C ALA A 180 -7.49 -27.87 21.57
N LEU A 181 -6.68 -28.84 21.10
CA LEU A 181 -5.61 -28.58 20.15
C LEU A 181 -6.14 -28.04 18.81
N ALA A 182 -7.20 -28.63 18.27
CA ALA A 182 -7.85 -28.20 17.05
C ALA A 182 -8.37 -26.76 17.16
N SER A 183 -8.97 -26.42 18.32
CA SER A 183 -9.40 -25.03 18.59
C SER A 183 -8.21 -24.05 18.63
N GLN A 184 -7.12 -24.38 19.31
CA GLN A 184 -5.92 -23.55 19.31
C GLN A 184 -5.28 -23.42 17.92
N ALA A 185 -5.25 -24.51 17.17
CA ALA A 185 -4.78 -24.53 15.79
C ALA A 185 -5.62 -23.61 14.88
N SER A 186 -6.93 -23.66 15.02
CA SER A 186 -7.86 -22.79 14.27
C SER A 186 -7.58 -21.32 14.54
N VAL A 187 -7.42 -20.94 15.82
CA VAL A 187 -7.09 -19.55 16.18
C VAL A 187 -5.73 -19.13 15.61
N ALA A 188 -4.72 -20.01 15.66
CA ALA A 188 -3.40 -19.70 15.10
C ALA A 188 -3.45 -19.54 13.57
N MET A 189 -4.22 -20.38 12.88
CA MET A 189 -4.42 -20.29 11.43
C MET A 189 -5.18 -19.01 11.03
N GLU A 190 -6.25 -18.68 11.75
CA GLU A 190 -7.04 -17.46 11.52
C GLU A 190 -6.18 -16.20 11.73
N ASN A 191 -5.43 -16.14 12.85
CA ASN A 191 -4.51 -15.04 13.11
C ASN A 191 -3.44 -14.91 12.02
N ARG A 192 -2.92 -16.03 11.52
CA ARG A 192 -1.94 -16.01 10.44
C ARG A 192 -2.54 -15.46 9.16
N ALA A 193 -3.73 -15.91 8.76
CA ALA A 193 -4.43 -15.41 7.57
C ALA A 193 -4.69 -13.89 7.66
N LEU A 194 -5.11 -13.41 8.84
CA LEU A 194 -5.34 -11.98 9.08
C LEU A 194 -4.05 -11.16 8.99
N LEU A 195 -2.94 -11.67 9.51
CA LEU A 195 -1.63 -11.01 9.42
C LEU A 195 -1.15 -10.92 7.97
N ASP A 196 -1.31 -11.98 7.18
CA ASP A 196 -0.94 -12.00 5.77
C ASP A 196 -1.79 -11.03 4.94
N GLU A 197 -3.09 -10.95 5.22
CA GLU A 197 -3.98 -9.97 4.60
C GLU A 197 -3.59 -8.54 4.97
N GLN A 198 -3.31 -8.27 6.25
CA GLN A 198 -2.88 -6.96 6.71
C GLN A 198 -1.58 -6.50 6.06
N GLU A 199 -0.60 -7.39 5.92
CA GLU A 199 0.67 -7.08 5.27
C GLU A 199 0.47 -6.79 3.77
N ALA A 200 -0.39 -7.55 3.09
CA ALA A 200 -0.73 -7.30 1.70
C ALA A 200 -1.43 -5.94 1.51
N GLN A 201 -2.38 -5.59 2.38
CA GLN A 201 -3.07 -4.30 2.38
C GLN A 201 -2.09 -3.14 2.64
N LYS A 202 -1.18 -3.30 3.61
CA LYS A 202 -0.14 -2.31 3.91
C LYS A 202 0.75 -2.05 2.70
N GLN A 203 1.24 -3.10 2.04
CA GLN A 203 2.07 -2.97 0.84
C GLN A 203 1.33 -2.29 -0.32
N GLN A 204 0.04 -2.57 -0.47
CA GLN A 204 -0.80 -1.90 -1.46
C GLN A 204 -0.94 -0.40 -1.15
N LEU A 205 -1.17 -0.06 0.12
CA LEU A 205 -1.30 1.33 0.55
C LEU A 205 0.01 2.10 0.37
N GLU A 206 1.15 1.52 0.73
CA GLU A 206 2.47 2.11 0.52
C GLU A 206 2.71 2.45 -0.96
N ARG A 207 2.39 1.52 -1.89
CA ARG A 207 2.49 1.78 -3.33
C ARG A 207 1.58 2.92 -3.78
N GLN A 208 0.36 3.01 -3.24
CA GLN A 208 -0.55 4.12 -3.56
C GLN A 208 -0.02 5.47 -3.06
N VAL A 209 0.57 5.51 -1.86
CA VAL A 209 1.20 6.71 -1.31
C VAL A 209 2.34 7.18 -2.20
N ASP A 210 3.22 6.26 -2.64
CA ASP A 210 4.36 6.60 -3.51
C ASP A 210 3.88 7.21 -4.84
N VAL A 211 2.89 6.59 -5.48
CA VAL A 211 2.31 7.10 -6.74
C VAL A 211 1.70 8.49 -6.53
N ARG A 212 0.88 8.66 -5.50
CA ARG A 212 0.23 9.96 -5.21
C ARG A 212 1.22 11.06 -4.86
N THR A 213 2.29 10.70 -4.14
CA THR A 213 3.36 11.66 -3.81
C THR A 213 4.10 12.11 -5.07
N GLY A 214 4.35 11.21 -6.02
CA GLY A 214 4.91 11.53 -7.33
C GLY A 214 4.01 12.48 -8.13
N GLU A 215 2.72 12.15 -8.28
CA GLU A 215 1.72 12.98 -8.98
C GLU A 215 1.62 14.40 -8.37
N LEU A 216 1.61 14.50 -7.04
CA LEU A 216 1.54 15.77 -6.33
C LEU A 216 2.79 16.63 -6.58
N LYS A 217 3.98 16.01 -6.55
CA LYS A 217 5.24 16.72 -6.84
C LYS A 217 5.27 17.28 -8.26
N ASP A 218 4.81 16.50 -9.25
CA ASP A 218 4.74 16.93 -10.63
C ASP A 218 3.73 18.08 -10.81
N ALA A 219 2.56 17.98 -10.15
CA ALA A 219 1.55 19.04 -10.17
C ALA A 219 2.07 20.34 -9.55
N LEU A 220 2.79 20.26 -8.42
CA LEU A 220 3.41 21.42 -7.78
C LEU A 220 4.47 22.07 -8.67
N THR A 221 5.28 21.28 -9.38
CA THR A 221 6.29 21.79 -10.31
C THR A 221 5.61 22.57 -11.44
N ARG A 222 4.60 21.99 -12.10
CA ARG A 222 3.84 22.66 -13.16
C ARG A 222 3.15 23.94 -12.70
N LEU A 223 2.57 23.91 -11.48
CA LEU A 223 1.94 25.08 -10.90
C LEU A 223 2.96 26.21 -10.65
N SER A 224 4.15 25.86 -10.14
CA SER A 224 5.22 26.82 -9.92
C SER A 224 5.71 27.46 -11.23
N GLU A 225 5.92 26.65 -12.28
CA GLU A 225 6.31 27.13 -13.60
C GLU A 225 5.24 28.06 -14.20
N ALA A 226 3.97 27.65 -14.13
CA ALA A 226 2.86 28.50 -14.58
C ALA A 226 2.77 29.81 -13.80
N HIS A 227 3.02 29.80 -12.49
CA HIS A 227 3.02 31.00 -11.66
C HIS A 227 4.16 31.97 -12.04
N ILE A 228 5.36 31.44 -12.29
CA ILE A 228 6.52 32.25 -12.77
C ILE A 228 6.19 32.89 -14.11
N ASN A 229 5.68 32.11 -15.07
CA ASN A 229 5.31 32.61 -16.39
C ASN A 229 4.24 33.69 -16.32
N LEU A 230 3.21 33.51 -15.49
CA LEU A 230 2.17 34.53 -15.26
C LEU A 230 2.76 35.80 -14.64
N LYS A 231 3.69 35.67 -13.72
CA LYS A 231 4.34 36.82 -13.08
C LYS A 231 5.21 37.59 -14.11
N GLU A 232 5.96 36.88 -14.95
CA GLU A 232 6.76 37.50 -16.01
C GLU A 232 5.88 38.22 -17.06
N MET A 233 4.78 37.57 -17.49
CA MET A 233 3.84 38.21 -18.44
C MET A 233 3.18 39.47 -17.87
N ASN A 234 3.09 39.63 -16.57
CA ASN A 234 2.45 40.76 -15.90
C ASN A 234 3.43 41.86 -15.47
N THR A 235 4.71 41.82 -15.91
CA THR A 235 5.72 42.83 -15.54
C THR A 235 6.00 43.86 -16.63
N PHE A 236 5.49 43.64 -17.83
CA PHE A 236 5.66 44.56 -18.98
C PHE A 236 4.38 45.33 -19.29
N ASP A 237 4.56 46.51 -19.84
CA ASP A 237 3.44 47.29 -20.39
C ASP A 237 3.11 46.81 -21.81
N ALA A 238 1.83 46.54 -22.08
CA ALA A 238 1.40 45.89 -23.33
C ALA A 238 1.57 46.81 -24.58
N VAL A 239 1.63 48.14 -24.39
CA VAL A 239 1.78 49.10 -25.49
C VAL A 239 3.26 49.34 -25.81
N THR A 240 4.05 49.60 -24.79
CA THR A 240 5.43 50.05 -24.94
C THR A 240 6.49 48.94 -24.88
N GLY A 241 6.16 47.79 -24.33
CA GLY A 241 7.08 46.65 -24.17
C GLY A 241 8.14 46.82 -23.06
N ILE A 242 8.26 48.01 -22.44
CA ILE A 242 9.07 48.23 -21.23
C ILE A 242 8.32 47.76 -19.97
N HIS A 243 8.98 47.81 -18.81
CA HIS A 243 8.30 47.41 -17.58
C HIS A 243 7.08 48.30 -17.24
N ASN A 244 6.12 47.69 -16.55
CA ASN A 244 4.93 48.41 -16.12
C ASN A 244 5.10 49.01 -14.70
N ARG A 245 4.10 49.79 -14.26
CA ARG A 245 4.06 50.42 -12.95
C ARG A 245 4.22 49.43 -11.78
N GLN A 246 3.67 48.23 -11.92
CA GLN A 246 3.77 47.23 -10.85
C GLN A 246 5.24 46.80 -10.65
N TYR A 247 5.92 46.47 -11.74
CA TYR A 247 7.34 46.09 -11.67
C TYR A 247 8.21 47.23 -11.13
N PHE A 248 7.94 48.49 -11.55
CA PHE A 248 8.61 49.68 -11.01
C PHE A 248 8.48 49.76 -9.50
N ASN A 249 7.25 49.64 -8.95
CA ASN A 249 7.01 49.76 -7.50
C ASN A 249 7.78 48.64 -6.72
N GLU A 250 7.72 47.41 -7.20
CA GLU A 250 8.42 46.27 -6.58
C GLU A 250 9.95 46.47 -6.63
N SER A 251 10.47 46.90 -7.77
CA SER A 251 11.90 47.13 -7.98
C SER A 251 12.44 48.30 -7.17
N LEU A 252 11.72 49.41 -7.12
CA LEU A 252 12.07 50.59 -6.33
C LEU A 252 12.13 50.27 -4.84
N GLU A 253 11.17 49.51 -4.32
CA GLU A 253 11.17 49.13 -2.91
C GLU A 253 12.36 48.24 -2.57
N GLN A 254 12.69 47.27 -3.44
CA GLN A 254 13.84 46.41 -3.26
C GLN A 254 15.14 47.20 -3.32
N GLU A 255 15.27 48.10 -4.30
CA GLU A 255 16.50 48.88 -4.49
C GLU A 255 16.70 49.91 -3.39
N TRP A 256 15.61 50.54 -2.92
CA TRP A 256 15.66 51.41 -1.76
C TRP A 256 16.20 50.72 -0.51
N ARG A 257 15.73 49.50 -0.26
CA ARG A 257 16.22 48.69 0.87
C ARG A 257 17.69 48.32 0.71
N ARG A 258 18.13 48.03 -0.52
CA ARG A 258 19.55 47.75 -0.82
C ARG A 258 20.44 48.97 -0.62
N ALA A 259 20.02 50.09 -1.16
CA ALA A 259 20.73 51.36 -1.06
C ALA A 259 20.91 51.84 0.41
N LYS A 260 19.85 51.69 1.20
CA LYS A 260 19.90 51.98 2.65
C LYS A 260 20.88 51.12 3.40
N ARG A 261 21.02 49.85 3.04
CA ARG A 261 22.00 48.94 3.67
C ARG A 261 23.40 49.14 3.13
N GLY A 262 23.53 49.41 1.85
CA GLY A 262 24.82 49.58 1.14
C GLY A 262 25.42 50.97 1.22
N GLY A 263 24.66 51.96 1.66
CA GLY A 263 25.12 53.34 1.78
C GLY A 263 25.39 54.05 0.44
N TYR A 264 24.63 53.70 -0.62
CA TYR A 264 24.76 54.31 -1.96
C TYR A 264 23.50 55.10 -2.35
N GLU A 265 23.68 56.04 -3.26
CA GLU A 265 22.60 56.89 -3.77
C GLU A 265 21.75 56.17 -4.82
N VAL A 266 20.47 56.45 -4.82
CA VAL A 266 19.52 56.02 -5.84
C VAL A 266 18.82 57.30 -6.36
N SER A 267 18.91 57.56 -7.65
CA SER A 267 18.17 58.64 -8.29
C SER A 267 16.96 58.07 -9.02
N MET A 268 15.94 58.91 -9.16
CA MET A 268 14.73 58.60 -9.92
C MET A 268 14.40 59.73 -10.88
N LEU A 269 14.10 59.38 -12.11
CA LEU A 269 13.58 60.36 -13.11
C LEU A 269 12.10 60.05 -13.33
N MET A 270 11.30 61.10 -13.39
CA MET A 270 9.91 61.04 -13.82
C MET A 270 9.79 61.86 -15.09
N LEU A 271 9.20 61.31 -16.15
CA LEU A 271 9.06 61.94 -17.45
C LEU A 271 7.57 61.95 -17.80
N ASP A 272 7.16 63.02 -18.47
CA ASP A 272 5.81 63.17 -19.00
C ASP A 272 5.93 63.73 -20.42
N ILE A 273 5.09 63.26 -21.35
CA ILE A 273 5.12 63.72 -22.75
C ILE A 273 4.26 64.95 -22.90
N ASP A 274 4.90 66.08 -23.17
CA ASP A 274 4.22 67.35 -23.40
C ASP A 274 3.21 67.26 -24.53
N HIS A 275 2.01 67.71 -24.27
CA HIS A 275 0.90 67.82 -25.27
C HIS A 275 0.47 66.43 -25.84
N PHE A 276 0.74 65.30 -25.18
CA PHE A 276 0.38 63.94 -25.67
C PHE A 276 -1.11 63.81 -26.00
N LYS A 277 -1.98 64.47 -25.22
CA LYS A 277 -3.43 64.51 -25.52
C LYS A 277 -3.69 65.11 -26.89
N SER A 278 -2.98 66.18 -27.28
CA SER A 278 -3.14 66.82 -28.62
C SER A 278 -2.70 65.84 -29.72
N VAL A 279 -1.73 65.05 -29.53
CA VAL A 279 -1.33 63.97 -30.48
C VAL A 279 -2.47 62.96 -30.65
N ASN A 280 -3.06 62.49 -29.58
CA ASN A 280 -4.22 61.59 -29.63
C ASN A 280 -5.47 62.25 -30.31
N ASP A 281 -5.76 63.49 -29.95
CA ASP A 281 -6.92 64.18 -30.48
C ASP A 281 -6.77 64.46 -31.96
N THR A 282 -5.53 64.68 -32.46
CA THR A 282 -5.26 65.05 -33.87
C THR A 282 -5.07 63.82 -34.76
N TYR A 283 -4.33 62.81 -34.30
CA TYR A 283 -3.88 61.67 -35.11
C TYR A 283 -4.49 60.35 -34.71
N GLY A 284 -5.27 60.33 -33.62
CA GLY A 284 -5.93 59.12 -33.09
C GLY A 284 -5.03 58.32 -32.12
N HIS A 285 -5.67 57.43 -31.34
CA HIS A 285 -5.00 56.65 -30.30
C HIS A 285 -3.91 55.70 -30.81
N LEU A 286 -4.03 55.19 -32.04
CA LEU A 286 -3.04 54.33 -32.63
C LEU A 286 -1.71 55.08 -32.84
N ALA A 287 -1.76 56.32 -33.34
CA ALA A 287 -0.59 57.17 -33.48
C ALA A 287 0.01 57.55 -32.10
N GLY A 288 -0.84 57.72 -31.08
CA GLY A 288 -0.39 57.91 -29.70
C GLY A 288 0.36 56.69 -29.16
N ASP A 289 -0.12 55.46 -29.41
CA ASP A 289 0.54 54.25 -29.00
C ASP A 289 1.91 54.05 -29.72
N GLU A 290 2.00 54.43 -31.01
CA GLU A 290 3.27 54.44 -31.74
C GLU A 290 4.24 55.47 -31.15
N CYS A 291 3.77 56.66 -30.78
CA CYS A 291 4.56 57.70 -30.10
C CYS A 291 5.11 57.17 -28.74
N LEU A 292 4.22 56.57 -27.91
CA LEU A 292 4.62 55.97 -26.63
C LEU A 292 5.67 54.89 -26.81
N THR A 293 5.53 54.03 -27.83
CA THR A 293 6.47 52.98 -28.14
C THR A 293 7.82 53.52 -28.59
N ALA A 294 7.83 54.56 -29.41
CA ALA A 294 9.05 55.22 -29.85
C ALA A 294 9.80 55.87 -28.68
N ILE A 295 9.12 56.60 -27.82
CA ILE A 295 9.74 57.23 -26.63
C ILE A 295 10.24 56.16 -25.65
N ALA A 296 9.45 55.10 -25.39
CA ALA A 296 9.86 54.00 -24.55
C ALA A 296 11.19 53.40 -25.03
N LYS A 297 11.35 53.21 -26.32
CA LYS A 297 12.59 52.70 -26.95
C LYS A 297 13.80 53.58 -26.72
N GLU A 298 13.63 54.90 -26.88
CA GLU A 298 14.73 55.86 -26.62
C GLU A 298 15.13 55.86 -25.13
N VAL A 299 14.15 55.80 -24.22
CA VAL A 299 14.42 55.74 -22.79
C VAL A 299 15.13 54.42 -22.41
N ASP A 300 14.67 53.28 -22.91
CA ASP A 300 15.25 51.99 -22.64
C ASP A 300 16.68 51.82 -23.19
N GLN A 301 16.92 52.37 -24.38
CA GLN A 301 18.25 52.38 -24.99
C GLN A 301 19.25 53.25 -24.20
N MET A 302 18.82 54.36 -23.65
CA MET A 302 19.69 55.26 -22.88
C MET A 302 19.99 54.70 -21.50
N PHE A 303 19.06 54.01 -20.87
CA PHE A 303 19.16 53.46 -19.51
C PHE A 303 19.20 51.95 -19.55
N ASN A 304 20.26 51.39 -20.14
CA ASN A 304 20.41 49.94 -20.41
C ASN A 304 21.36 49.21 -19.48
N ARG A 305 21.73 49.79 -18.34
CA ARG A 305 22.53 49.10 -17.34
C ARG A 305 21.68 48.03 -16.64
N PRO A 306 22.25 46.89 -16.27
CA PRO A 306 21.52 45.81 -15.57
C PRO A 306 20.87 46.26 -14.26
N SER A 307 21.32 47.37 -13.66
CA SER A 307 20.78 47.94 -12.44
C SER A 307 19.65 48.98 -12.69
N ASP A 308 19.55 49.53 -13.90
CA ASP A 308 18.60 50.57 -14.23
C ASP A 308 17.23 49.94 -14.45
N VAL A 309 16.18 50.61 -14.03
CA VAL A 309 14.81 50.15 -14.23
C VAL A 309 14.07 51.23 -15.01
N VAL A 310 13.58 50.88 -16.19
CA VAL A 310 12.74 51.71 -17.03
C VAL A 310 11.35 51.16 -17.04
N ALA A 311 10.33 51.98 -16.73
CA ALA A 311 8.96 51.55 -16.71
C ALA A 311 8.00 52.64 -17.17
N ARG A 312 6.85 52.25 -17.74
CA ARG A 312 5.71 53.15 -17.95
C ARG A 312 4.89 53.21 -16.65
N TYR A 313 4.76 54.42 -16.11
CA TYR A 313 4.06 54.62 -14.87
C TYR A 313 2.54 54.66 -15.06
N GLY A 314 2.09 55.22 -16.18
CA GLY A 314 0.69 55.24 -16.62
C GLY A 314 0.44 56.39 -17.62
N GLY A 315 -0.52 56.20 -18.53
CA GLY A 315 -0.78 57.22 -19.57
C GLY A 315 0.47 57.52 -20.39
N GLU A 316 0.91 58.79 -20.37
CA GLU A 316 2.11 59.31 -21.00
C GLU A 316 3.32 59.43 -20.08
N GLU A 317 3.20 58.91 -18.84
CA GLU A 317 4.26 59.03 -17.84
C GLU A 317 5.21 57.85 -17.87
N PHE A 318 6.53 58.11 -17.81
CA PHE A 318 7.61 57.14 -17.71
C PHE A 318 8.43 57.42 -16.46
N VAL A 319 9.03 56.33 -15.93
CA VAL A 319 9.86 56.42 -14.75
C VAL A 319 11.14 55.61 -14.94
N VAL A 320 12.27 56.16 -14.46
CA VAL A 320 13.56 55.49 -14.49
C VAL A 320 14.17 55.50 -13.10
N VAL A 321 14.62 54.32 -12.61
CA VAL A 321 15.36 54.19 -11.35
C VAL A 321 16.82 53.96 -11.67
N LEU A 322 17.71 54.75 -11.08
CA LEU A 322 19.13 54.80 -11.35
C LEU A 322 19.95 54.56 -10.07
N PRO A 323 20.25 53.30 -9.74
CA PRO A 323 21.12 53.01 -8.62
C PRO A 323 22.56 53.48 -8.88
N TYR A 324 23.24 53.87 -7.78
CA TYR A 324 24.63 54.36 -7.80
C TYR A 324 24.84 55.67 -8.62
N ILE A 325 23.78 56.38 -8.89
CA ILE A 325 23.84 57.67 -9.60
C ILE A 325 23.43 58.79 -8.64
N SER A 326 24.31 59.79 -8.53
CA SER A 326 24.04 61.01 -7.77
C SER A 326 23.01 61.89 -8.41
N GLY A 327 22.29 62.74 -7.64
CA GLY A 327 21.31 63.66 -8.18
C GLY A 327 21.83 64.56 -9.29
N ASP A 328 23.05 65.10 -9.20
CA ASP A 328 23.66 65.92 -10.24
C ASP A 328 23.91 65.14 -11.52
N ASN A 329 24.27 63.89 -11.44
CA ASN A 329 24.45 63.04 -12.61
C ASN A 329 23.10 62.66 -13.22
N ALA A 330 22.11 62.38 -12.39
CA ALA A 330 20.75 62.10 -12.85
C ALA A 330 20.14 63.30 -13.62
N LEU A 331 20.37 64.50 -13.12
CA LEU A 331 19.92 65.71 -13.77
C LEU A 331 20.58 65.87 -15.18
N ARG A 332 21.87 65.58 -15.29
CA ARG A 332 22.54 65.59 -16.60
C ARG A 332 21.96 64.55 -17.56
N LEU A 333 21.70 63.37 -17.08
CA LEU A 333 21.08 62.32 -17.87
C LEU A 333 19.65 62.69 -18.30
N ALA A 334 18.86 63.26 -17.41
CA ALA A 334 17.50 63.75 -17.75
C ALA A 334 17.54 64.79 -18.87
N GLU A 335 18.47 65.77 -18.81
CA GLU A 335 18.63 66.79 -19.85
C GLU A 335 19.14 66.22 -21.19
N GLN A 336 19.99 65.22 -21.15
CA GLN A 336 20.38 64.50 -22.36
C GLN A 336 19.20 63.74 -22.98
N LEU A 337 18.42 63.02 -22.19
CA LEU A 337 17.23 62.35 -22.68
C LEU A 337 16.22 63.30 -23.30
N ARG A 338 15.96 64.43 -22.63
CA ARG A 338 15.07 65.46 -23.14
C ARG A 338 15.45 65.93 -24.53
N LYS A 339 16.78 66.21 -24.76
CA LYS A 339 17.30 66.61 -26.07
C LYS A 339 17.23 65.51 -27.13
N ILE A 340 17.40 64.26 -26.76
CA ILE A 340 17.23 63.13 -27.69
C ILE A 340 15.77 63.03 -28.14
N ILE A 341 14.83 63.11 -27.23
CA ILE A 341 13.40 63.02 -27.53
C ILE A 341 12.97 64.22 -28.37
N GLU A 342 13.40 65.45 -28.00
CA GLU A 342 13.10 66.68 -28.77
C GLU A 342 13.67 66.65 -30.20
N GLY A 343 14.82 65.98 -30.43
CA GLY A 343 15.41 65.81 -31.73
C GLY A 343 14.88 64.66 -32.57
N SER A 344 14.08 63.79 -31.99
CA SER A 344 13.50 62.59 -32.64
C SER A 344 12.08 62.85 -33.19
N THR A 345 11.56 64.01 -32.96
CA THR A 345 10.27 64.54 -33.48
C THR A 345 10.58 65.43 -34.72
#